data_88509cc65e895281cb18bcc8b8b87566
#
_entry.id   88509cc65e895281cb18bcc8b8b87566
#
_cell.length_a   1.000
_cell.length_b   1.000
_cell.length_c   1.000
_cell.angle_alpha   90.00
_cell.angle_beta   90.00
_cell.angle_gamma   90.00
#
_symmetry.space_group_name_H-M   'P 1'
#
loop_
_entity.id
_entity.type
_entity.pdbx_description
1 polymer ?
#
loop_
_entity_poly.entity_id
_entity_poly.type
_entity_poly.pdbx_seq_one_letter_code
_entity_poly.pdbx_strand_id
1 'polypeptide(L)'
;KDPKTSLSNGPFYLAEYVPNQYFTLKKNEYYWGKDNISLEKITYRFFDDTQSMAAAYETGEVDVATALPSSVMELYDGKEDLFVTDQIATRYIYFNLNVKPFDDVRVREAFNLAVDREELCKIVGEDTEPTYNLVAKYMKDKNTGKYFTEEAEQPFEENIERAQKLLAEAGYPEGKGFPELTYSYPSLELDSDTAQVIREQLKKNLNIEIKLNAQELQTNYSMRH
;
A
#
# COMPACT_ATOMS: atom_id res chain seq x y z
N LYS A 1 -11.95 -6.52 20.64
CA LYS A 1 -11.17 -6.27 21.89
C LYS A 1 -12.14 -5.84 22.99
N ASP A 2 -11.96 -6.34 24.22
CA ASP A 2 -12.78 -5.94 25.36
C ASP A 2 -12.13 -4.75 26.06
N PRO A 3 -12.83 -3.59 26.17
CA PRO A 3 -12.31 -2.41 26.86
C PRO A 3 -11.91 -2.68 28.30
N LYS A 4 -12.59 -3.62 28.98
CA LYS A 4 -12.32 -3.96 30.40
C LYS A 4 -11.01 -4.70 30.62
N THR A 5 -10.48 -5.36 29.60
CA THR A 5 -9.22 -6.12 29.67
C THR A 5 -8.09 -5.50 28.88
N SER A 6 -8.34 -4.38 28.18
CA SER A 6 -7.35 -3.68 27.40
C SER A 6 -6.51 -2.78 28.28
N LEU A 7 -5.24 -3.13 28.48
CA LEU A 7 -4.27 -2.32 29.20
C LEU A 7 -3.62 -1.29 28.26
N SER A 8 -3.37 -0.08 28.77
CA SER A 8 -2.67 0.97 28.05
C SER A 8 -1.64 1.64 28.94
N ASN A 9 -0.44 1.82 28.42
CA ASN A 9 0.60 2.68 29.00
C ASN A 9 0.78 3.99 28.22
N GLY A 10 -0.07 4.22 27.21
CA GLY A 10 -0.07 5.41 26.38
C GLY A 10 -0.99 6.53 26.90
N PRO A 11 -1.08 7.65 26.16
CA PRO A 11 -1.86 8.83 26.55
C PRO A 11 -3.37 8.58 26.62
N PHE A 12 -3.86 7.55 25.96
CA PHE A 12 -5.27 7.17 25.93
C PHE A 12 -5.46 5.68 26.23
N TYR A 13 -6.63 5.32 26.75
CA TYR A 13 -7.07 3.94 26.91
C TYR A 13 -8.40 3.68 26.20
N LEU A 14 -8.64 2.45 25.79
CA LEU A 14 -9.89 2.04 25.16
C LEU A 14 -11.02 2.05 26.19
N ALA A 15 -11.96 2.98 26.04
CA ALA A 15 -13.09 3.13 26.96
C ALA A 15 -14.34 2.42 26.46
N GLU A 16 -14.55 2.36 25.15
CA GLU A 16 -15.73 1.74 24.54
C GLU A 16 -15.35 1.14 23.18
N TYR A 17 -15.99 0.05 22.80
CA TYR A 17 -15.84 -0.58 21.49
C TYR A 17 -17.18 -1.17 21.05
N VAL A 18 -17.72 -0.64 19.96
CA VAL A 18 -18.93 -1.15 19.30
C VAL A 18 -18.49 -1.72 17.94
N PRO A 19 -18.53 -3.06 17.75
CA PRO A 19 -18.08 -3.69 16.53
C PRO A 19 -18.72 -3.08 15.27
N ASN A 20 -17.91 -2.86 14.25
CA ASN A 20 -18.30 -2.31 12.94
C ASN A 20 -18.96 -0.92 12.97
N GLN A 21 -18.90 -0.21 14.09
CA GLN A 21 -19.47 1.13 14.21
C GLN A 21 -18.41 2.15 14.67
N TYR A 22 -17.91 2.00 15.90
CA TYR A 22 -16.93 2.93 16.44
C TYR A 22 -16.18 2.35 17.64
N PHE A 23 -15.11 3.02 18.02
CA PHE A 23 -14.51 2.89 19.35
C PHE A 23 -14.16 4.24 19.93
N THR A 24 -14.15 4.31 21.24
CA THR A 24 -13.84 5.54 21.99
C THR A 24 -12.61 5.33 22.84
N LEU A 25 -11.68 6.23 22.71
CA LEU A 25 -10.52 6.37 23.57
C LEU A 25 -10.74 7.52 24.55
N LYS A 26 -10.35 7.34 25.83
CA LYS A 26 -10.34 8.39 26.84
C LYS A 26 -8.93 8.64 27.34
N LYS A 27 -8.66 9.87 27.77
CA LYS A 27 -7.40 10.29 28.36
C LYS A 27 -7.01 9.40 29.52
N ASN A 28 -5.76 9.00 29.54
CA ASN A 28 -5.20 8.15 30.60
C ASN A 28 -4.54 9.00 31.67
N GLU A 29 -5.21 9.14 32.82
CA GLU A 29 -4.72 9.90 33.96
C GLU A 29 -3.43 9.36 34.62
N TYR A 30 -3.07 8.12 34.28
CA TYR A 30 -1.83 7.46 34.71
C TYR A 30 -0.68 7.60 33.73
N TYR A 31 -0.91 8.24 32.57
CA TYR A 31 0.13 8.46 31.60
C TYR A 31 1.13 9.51 32.13
N TRP A 32 2.43 9.21 32.02
CA TRP A 32 3.49 10.07 32.55
C TRP A 32 3.51 11.49 31.94
N GLY A 33 3.06 11.65 30.70
CA GLY A 33 3.00 12.92 29.99
C GLY A 33 1.59 13.51 29.89
N LYS A 34 0.65 13.15 30.77
CA LYS A 34 -0.76 13.52 30.69
C LYS A 34 -1.03 15.03 30.64
N ASP A 35 -0.18 15.83 31.25
CA ASP A 35 -0.35 17.29 31.27
C ASP A 35 -0.13 17.95 29.91
N ASN A 36 0.51 17.23 28.97
CA ASN A 36 0.69 17.67 27.60
C ASN A 36 -0.46 17.20 26.66
N ILE A 37 -1.45 16.49 27.19
CA ILE A 37 -2.58 15.98 26.42
C ILE A 37 -3.80 16.86 26.65
N SER A 38 -4.21 17.59 25.61
CA SER A 38 -5.35 18.50 25.65
C SER A 38 -6.71 17.81 25.40
N LEU A 39 -6.73 16.71 24.65
CA LEU A 39 -7.95 15.99 24.33
C LEU A 39 -8.35 15.03 25.45
N GLU A 40 -9.60 15.12 25.87
CA GLU A 40 -10.18 14.24 26.89
C GLU A 40 -10.72 12.94 26.30
N LYS A 41 -11.16 12.99 25.03
CA LYS A 41 -11.81 11.87 24.35
C LYS A 41 -11.55 11.95 22.85
N ILE A 42 -11.33 10.77 22.22
CA ILE A 42 -11.26 10.61 20.76
C ILE A 42 -12.22 9.47 20.39
N THR A 43 -13.10 9.70 19.44
CA THR A 43 -13.99 8.67 18.90
C THR A 43 -13.59 8.36 17.46
N TYR A 44 -13.26 7.11 17.19
CA TYR A 44 -12.99 6.60 15.84
C TYR A 44 -14.26 5.92 15.30
N ARG A 45 -14.72 6.36 14.15
CA ARG A 45 -15.82 5.73 13.43
C ARG A 45 -15.28 4.84 12.32
N PHE A 46 -15.94 3.72 12.08
CA PHE A 46 -15.66 2.86 10.93
C PHE A 46 -16.55 3.27 9.77
N PHE A 47 -15.96 3.32 8.59
CA PHE A 47 -16.65 3.56 7.32
C PHE A 47 -16.33 2.40 6.38
N ASP A 48 -17.31 1.98 5.59
CA ASP A 48 -17.13 0.88 4.64
C ASP A 48 -16.32 1.31 3.40
N ASP A 49 -16.34 2.61 3.09
CA ASP A 49 -15.63 3.20 1.96
C ASP A 49 -15.13 4.62 2.28
N THR A 50 -14.17 5.09 1.49
CA THR A 50 -13.52 6.39 1.67
C THR A 50 -14.40 7.57 1.26
N GLN A 51 -15.36 7.38 0.35
CA GLN A 51 -16.31 8.42 -0.07
C GLN A 51 -17.29 8.76 1.07
N SER A 52 -17.82 7.75 1.74
CA SER A 52 -18.70 7.93 2.92
C SER A 52 -17.96 8.65 4.06
N MET A 53 -16.66 8.36 4.26
CA MET A 53 -15.85 9.07 5.25
C MET A 53 -15.64 10.53 4.86
N ALA A 54 -15.34 10.83 3.60
CA ALA A 54 -15.19 12.21 3.11
C ALA A 54 -16.50 13.01 3.27
N ALA A 55 -17.64 12.42 2.94
CA ALA A 55 -18.95 13.04 3.13
C ALA A 55 -19.27 13.33 4.60
N ALA A 56 -18.86 12.45 5.53
CA ALA A 56 -19.02 12.66 6.97
C ALA A 56 -18.16 13.85 7.48
N TYR A 57 -16.98 14.06 6.89
CA TYR A 57 -16.16 15.25 7.16
C TYR A 57 -16.83 16.52 6.64
N GLU A 58 -17.30 16.54 5.40
CA GLU A 58 -17.96 17.70 4.78
C GLU A 58 -19.23 18.14 5.53
N THR A 59 -19.95 17.17 6.12
CA THR A 59 -21.15 17.46 6.93
C THR A 59 -20.84 17.81 8.39
N GLY A 60 -19.59 17.76 8.82
CA GLY A 60 -19.17 18.01 10.20
C GLY A 60 -19.51 16.88 11.17
N GLU A 61 -19.79 15.66 10.65
CA GLU A 61 -20.07 14.49 11.48
C GLU A 61 -18.78 13.89 12.08
N VAL A 62 -17.62 14.10 11.41
CA VAL A 62 -16.28 13.83 11.91
C VAL A 62 -15.38 15.04 11.74
N ASP A 63 -14.45 15.24 12.66
CA ASP A 63 -13.51 16.36 12.68
C ASP A 63 -12.28 16.08 11.77
N VAL A 64 -11.97 14.81 11.52
CA VAL A 64 -10.81 14.37 10.73
C VAL A 64 -11.21 13.17 9.90
N ALA A 65 -10.92 13.23 8.61
CA ALA A 65 -10.99 12.10 7.68
C ALA A 65 -9.57 11.68 7.27
N THR A 66 -9.32 10.37 7.18
CA THR A 66 -8.03 9.81 6.78
C THR A 66 -8.22 8.96 5.52
N ALA A 67 -7.18 8.77 4.73
CA ALA A 67 -7.22 7.96 3.50
C ALA A 67 -8.32 8.45 2.51
N LEU A 68 -8.25 9.71 2.12
CA LEU A 68 -9.19 10.32 1.18
C LEU A 68 -9.03 9.74 -0.23
N PRO A 69 -10.12 9.60 -1.01
CA PRO A 69 -10.04 9.29 -2.43
C PRO A 69 -9.31 10.40 -3.19
N SER A 70 -8.58 10.07 -4.25
CA SER A 70 -7.84 11.05 -5.06
C SER A 70 -8.73 12.19 -5.58
N SER A 71 -9.96 11.87 -5.99
CA SER A 71 -10.95 12.88 -6.43
C SER A 71 -11.36 13.88 -5.34
N VAL A 72 -11.32 13.47 -4.07
CA VAL A 72 -11.58 14.36 -2.93
C VAL A 72 -10.32 15.15 -2.59
N MET A 73 -9.15 14.53 -2.65
CA MET A 73 -7.86 15.22 -2.42
C MET A 73 -7.67 16.38 -3.40
N GLU A 74 -8.00 16.20 -4.69
CA GLU A 74 -7.97 17.26 -5.70
C GLU A 74 -8.85 18.48 -5.33
N LEU A 75 -10.02 18.25 -4.72
CA LEU A 75 -10.90 19.34 -4.27
C LEU A 75 -10.35 20.13 -3.08
N TYR A 76 -9.43 19.53 -2.34
CA TYR A 76 -8.79 20.12 -1.17
C TYR A 76 -7.35 20.57 -1.43
N ASP A 77 -6.83 20.36 -2.63
CA ASP A 77 -5.48 20.80 -2.99
C ASP A 77 -5.27 22.30 -2.73
N GLY A 78 -4.19 22.62 -2.02
CA GLY A 78 -3.86 24.00 -1.60
C GLY A 78 -4.74 24.57 -0.47
N LYS A 79 -5.66 23.82 0.11
CA LYS A 79 -6.43 24.25 1.27
C LYS A 79 -5.70 23.92 2.57
N GLU A 80 -5.95 24.74 3.62
CA GLU A 80 -5.29 24.61 4.92
C GLU A 80 -5.70 23.36 5.72
N ASP A 81 -6.81 22.75 5.38
CA ASP A 81 -7.38 21.56 6.04
C ASP A 81 -6.95 20.23 5.38
N LEU A 82 -6.19 20.26 4.27
CA LEU A 82 -5.55 19.08 3.71
C LEU A 82 -4.12 18.92 4.26
N PHE A 83 -3.88 17.83 4.97
CA PHE A 83 -2.56 17.47 5.48
C PHE A 83 -2.03 16.23 4.76
N VAL A 84 -1.00 16.40 3.95
CA VAL A 84 -0.28 15.30 3.30
C VAL A 84 1.03 15.07 4.06
N THR A 85 1.29 13.82 4.44
CA THR A 85 2.51 13.45 5.17
C THR A 85 3.17 12.27 4.51
N ASP A 86 4.49 12.35 4.37
CA ASP A 86 5.30 11.24 3.85
C ASP A 86 5.22 10.01 4.76
N GLN A 87 5.04 8.85 4.16
CA GLN A 87 5.11 7.57 4.85
C GLN A 87 6.41 6.83 4.51
N ILE A 88 7.07 6.26 5.51
CA ILE A 88 8.20 5.36 5.30
C ILE A 88 7.64 3.97 4.99
N ALA A 89 7.11 3.81 3.79
CA ALA A 89 6.49 2.58 3.32
C ALA A 89 6.84 2.33 1.86
N THR A 90 6.97 1.06 1.49
CA THR A 90 7.13 0.63 0.09
C THR A 90 6.10 -0.42 -0.22
N ARG A 91 5.30 -0.22 -1.27
CA ARG A 91 4.42 -1.25 -1.83
C ARG A 91 5.21 -2.11 -2.79
N TYR A 92 5.08 -3.42 -2.66
CA TYR A 92 5.78 -4.37 -3.52
C TYR A 92 4.94 -5.63 -3.76
N ILE A 93 5.24 -6.30 -4.85
CA ILE A 93 4.72 -7.63 -5.17
C ILE A 93 5.83 -8.63 -4.93
N TYR A 94 5.49 -9.75 -4.32
CA TYR A 94 6.44 -10.84 -4.11
C TYR A 94 6.02 -12.07 -4.92
N PHE A 95 7.01 -12.86 -5.31
CA PHE A 95 6.83 -14.10 -6.04
C PHE A 95 7.01 -15.30 -5.12
N ASN A 96 6.17 -16.32 -5.30
CA ASN A 96 6.42 -17.60 -4.65
C ASN A 96 7.53 -18.35 -5.39
N LEU A 97 8.74 -18.35 -4.82
CA LEU A 97 9.92 -18.96 -5.44
C LEU A 97 9.86 -20.50 -5.50
N ASN A 98 8.94 -21.12 -4.75
CA ASN A 98 8.75 -22.57 -4.77
C ASN A 98 7.81 -23.05 -5.88
N VAL A 99 7.23 -22.12 -6.63
CA VAL A 99 6.27 -22.41 -7.71
C VAL A 99 6.84 -21.94 -9.04
N LYS A 100 6.82 -22.84 -10.05
CA LYS A 100 7.18 -22.46 -11.41
C LYS A 100 6.18 -21.44 -11.98
N PRO A 101 6.68 -20.49 -12.78
CA PRO A 101 8.04 -20.34 -13.29
C PRO A 101 8.93 -19.41 -12.44
N PHE A 102 8.51 -19.04 -11.21
CA PHE A 102 9.22 -18.06 -10.38
C PHE A 102 10.42 -18.63 -9.62
N ASP A 103 10.71 -19.92 -9.74
CA ASP A 103 11.99 -20.52 -9.37
C ASP A 103 13.14 -20.02 -10.26
N ASP A 104 12.85 -19.61 -11.50
CA ASP A 104 13.83 -19.02 -12.43
C ASP A 104 14.00 -17.49 -12.20
N VAL A 105 15.21 -17.07 -11.89
CA VAL A 105 15.53 -15.64 -11.67
C VAL A 105 15.26 -14.78 -12.90
N ARG A 106 15.44 -15.33 -14.12
CA ARG A 106 15.22 -14.59 -15.37
C ARG A 106 13.76 -14.21 -15.56
N VAL A 107 12.84 -15.07 -15.12
CA VAL A 107 11.40 -14.78 -15.14
C VAL A 107 11.08 -13.64 -14.17
N ARG A 108 11.60 -13.69 -12.94
CA ARG A 108 11.39 -12.63 -11.97
C ARG A 108 11.95 -11.28 -12.41
N GLU A 109 13.14 -11.31 -13.02
CA GLU A 109 13.78 -10.12 -13.60
C GLU A 109 12.94 -9.57 -14.77
N ALA A 110 12.45 -10.44 -15.66
CA ALA A 110 11.59 -10.03 -16.77
C ALA A 110 10.31 -9.34 -16.30
N PHE A 111 9.64 -9.84 -15.26
CA PHE A 111 8.47 -9.20 -14.66
C PHE A 111 8.82 -7.84 -14.07
N ASN A 112 9.95 -7.75 -13.41
CA ASN A 112 10.40 -6.51 -12.79
C ASN A 112 10.71 -5.40 -13.81
N LEU A 113 11.35 -5.76 -14.93
CA LEU A 113 11.69 -4.85 -16.03
C LEU A 113 10.51 -4.44 -16.89
N ALA A 114 9.41 -5.21 -16.87
CA ALA A 114 8.25 -5.02 -17.72
C ALA A 114 7.16 -4.13 -17.12
N VAL A 115 7.28 -3.73 -15.84
CA VAL A 115 6.31 -2.88 -15.16
C VAL A 115 6.77 -1.43 -15.18
N ASP A 116 6.00 -0.57 -15.86
CA ASP A 116 6.15 0.88 -15.84
C ASP A 116 5.58 1.43 -14.52
N ARG A 117 6.46 1.83 -13.62
CA ARG A 117 6.11 2.32 -12.30
C ARG A 117 5.59 3.74 -12.31
N GLU A 118 6.03 4.56 -13.25
CA GLU A 118 5.51 5.92 -13.39
C GLU A 118 4.06 5.92 -13.86
N GLU A 119 3.73 5.10 -14.87
CA GLU A 119 2.36 4.92 -15.32
C GLU A 119 1.49 4.35 -14.18
N LEU A 120 2.01 3.37 -13.44
CA LEU A 120 1.32 2.78 -12.30
C LEU A 120 1.00 3.83 -11.24
N CYS A 121 1.96 4.65 -10.82
CA CYS A 121 1.76 5.70 -9.82
C CYS A 121 0.74 6.76 -10.26
N LYS A 122 0.75 7.14 -11.54
CA LYS A 122 -0.25 8.09 -12.10
C LYS A 122 -1.69 7.57 -12.01
N ILE A 123 -1.87 6.26 -12.12
CA ILE A 123 -3.21 5.64 -12.08
C ILE A 123 -3.66 5.41 -10.64
N VAL A 124 -2.75 4.96 -9.76
CA VAL A 124 -3.10 4.60 -8.38
C VAL A 124 -3.15 5.80 -7.42
N GLY A 125 -2.61 6.96 -7.78
CA GLY A 125 -2.77 8.19 -7.01
C GLY A 125 -1.52 9.05 -6.91
N GLU A 126 -1.73 10.36 -6.79
CA GLU A 126 -0.68 11.39 -6.78
C GLU A 126 0.21 11.38 -5.51
N ASP A 127 -0.23 10.69 -4.47
CA ASP A 127 0.51 10.53 -3.21
C ASP A 127 1.51 9.37 -3.21
N THR A 128 1.65 8.69 -4.37
CA THR A 128 2.62 7.60 -4.56
C THR A 128 3.74 8.01 -5.50
N GLU A 129 4.96 7.59 -5.16
CA GLU A 129 6.14 7.81 -6.01
C GLU A 129 6.70 6.47 -6.50
N PRO A 130 7.19 6.38 -7.76
CA PRO A 130 7.85 5.19 -8.25
C PRO A 130 9.13 4.92 -7.48
N THR A 131 9.40 3.67 -7.16
CA THR A 131 10.66 3.25 -6.53
C THR A 131 11.19 1.95 -7.13
N TYR A 132 12.50 1.86 -7.23
CA TYR A 132 13.24 0.70 -7.70
C TYR A 132 13.95 -0.03 -6.55
N ASN A 133 13.86 0.53 -5.34
CA ASN A 133 14.44 0.00 -4.12
C ASN A 133 13.34 -0.49 -3.18
N LEU A 134 13.62 -1.56 -2.44
CA LEU A 134 12.72 -2.05 -1.39
C LEU A 134 12.74 -1.13 -0.15
N VAL A 135 13.87 -0.48 0.10
CA VAL A 135 13.99 0.49 1.21
C VAL A 135 13.31 1.78 0.81
N ALA A 136 12.40 2.25 1.66
CA ALA A 136 11.64 3.47 1.41
C ALA A 136 12.55 4.70 1.32
N LYS A 137 12.20 5.64 0.43
CA LYS A 137 12.96 6.84 0.09
C LYS A 137 13.39 7.66 1.32
N TYR A 138 12.50 7.79 2.28
CA TYR A 138 12.72 8.64 3.47
C TYR A 138 13.47 7.94 4.62
N MET A 139 13.99 6.73 4.40
CA MET A 139 14.83 6.05 5.37
C MET A 139 16.23 6.69 5.40
N LYS A 140 16.60 7.25 6.55
CA LYS A 140 17.93 7.89 6.74
C LYS A 140 18.92 6.93 7.37
N ASP A 141 20.17 6.95 6.85
CA ASP A 141 21.30 6.36 7.57
C ASP A 141 21.63 7.20 8.81
N LYS A 142 21.76 6.54 9.94
CA LYS A 142 21.99 7.21 11.23
C LYS A 142 23.37 7.89 11.32
N ASN A 143 24.36 7.36 10.59
CA ASN A 143 25.76 7.83 10.69
C ASN A 143 26.02 8.99 9.72
N THR A 144 25.46 8.90 8.50
CA THR A 144 25.69 9.90 7.45
C THR A 144 24.59 10.98 7.44
N GLY A 145 23.41 10.70 7.99
CA GLY A 145 22.24 11.58 7.93
C GLY A 145 21.59 11.68 6.55
N LYS A 146 22.12 10.98 5.54
CA LYS A 146 21.59 10.97 4.18
C LYS A 146 20.47 9.95 4.04
N TYR A 147 19.62 10.17 3.05
CA TYR A 147 18.61 9.18 2.67
C TYR A 147 19.27 7.98 1.98
N PHE A 148 18.70 6.79 2.17
CA PHE A 148 19.18 5.57 1.53
C PHE A 148 19.27 5.71 0.00
N THR A 149 18.29 6.36 -0.62
CA THR A 149 18.22 6.59 -2.07
C THR A 149 19.27 7.57 -2.60
N GLU A 150 19.92 8.35 -1.74
CA GLU A 150 21.04 9.23 -2.13
C GLU A 150 22.38 8.47 -2.15
N GLU A 151 22.48 7.35 -1.44
CA GLU A 151 23.70 6.56 -1.31
C GLU A 151 23.65 5.24 -2.08
N ALA A 152 22.44 4.68 -2.29
CA ALA A 152 22.24 3.45 -3.02
C ALA A 152 22.10 3.71 -4.53
N GLU A 153 22.80 2.92 -5.32
CA GLU A 153 22.57 2.90 -6.76
C GLU A 153 21.17 2.35 -7.07
N GLN A 154 20.54 2.87 -8.13
CA GLN A 154 19.30 2.33 -8.62
C GLN A 154 19.55 0.92 -9.17
N PRO A 155 18.87 -0.11 -8.67
CA PRO A 155 19.24 -1.50 -8.98
C PRO A 155 18.91 -1.91 -10.43
N PHE A 156 17.97 -1.24 -11.08
CA PHE A 156 17.58 -1.47 -12.48
C PHE A 156 16.73 -0.30 -13.00
N GLU A 157 16.48 -0.32 -14.32
CA GLU A 157 15.53 0.55 -15.01
C GLU A 157 14.56 -0.34 -15.80
N GLU A 158 13.34 0.14 -16.08
CA GLU A 158 12.42 -0.56 -16.95
C GLU A 158 13.05 -0.77 -18.33
N ASN A 159 12.92 -1.99 -18.84
CA ASN A 159 13.45 -2.34 -20.14
C ASN A 159 12.68 -3.52 -20.73
N ILE A 160 11.69 -3.21 -21.55
CA ILE A 160 10.78 -4.21 -22.13
C ILE A 160 11.52 -5.17 -23.07
N GLU A 161 12.48 -4.70 -23.87
CA GLU A 161 13.24 -5.55 -24.77
C GLU A 161 14.07 -6.58 -23.99
N ARG A 162 14.75 -6.15 -22.94
CA ARG A 162 15.48 -7.05 -22.05
C ARG A 162 14.55 -8.02 -21.34
N ALA A 163 13.39 -7.56 -20.88
CA ALA A 163 12.38 -8.41 -20.24
C ALA A 163 11.91 -9.54 -21.17
N GLN A 164 11.57 -9.19 -22.41
CA GLN A 164 11.18 -10.17 -23.45
C GLN A 164 12.29 -11.16 -23.75
N LYS A 165 13.54 -10.70 -23.85
CA LYS A 165 14.72 -11.56 -24.06
C LYS A 165 14.92 -12.54 -22.92
N LEU A 166 14.89 -12.09 -21.67
CA LEU A 166 15.02 -12.94 -20.47
C LEU A 166 13.90 -13.99 -20.42
N LEU A 167 12.67 -13.59 -20.76
CA LEU A 167 11.53 -14.49 -20.79
C LEU A 167 11.70 -15.58 -21.86
N ALA A 168 12.19 -15.21 -23.05
CA ALA A 168 12.50 -16.15 -24.12
C ALA A 168 13.63 -17.12 -23.74
N GLU A 169 14.70 -16.64 -23.10
CA GLU A 169 15.80 -17.45 -22.58
C GLU A 169 15.36 -18.42 -21.47
N ALA A 170 14.30 -18.04 -20.71
CA ALA A 170 13.66 -18.91 -19.73
C ALA A 170 12.73 -19.96 -20.32
N GLY A 171 12.53 -19.95 -21.64
CA GLY A 171 11.71 -20.92 -22.36
C GLY A 171 10.30 -20.43 -22.74
N TYR A 172 10.01 -19.16 -22.58
CA TYR A 172 8.69 -18.57 -22.86
C TYR A 172 8.75 -17.44 -23.92
N PRO A 173 9.24 -17.71 -25.14
CA PRO A 173 9.33 -16.68 -26.18
C PRO A 173 7.95 -16.10 -26.50
N GLU A 174 7.85 -14.78 -26.50
CA GLU A 174 6.57 -14.05 -26.71
C GLU A 174 5.44 -14.48 -25.74
N GLY A 175 5.80 -14.93 -24.55
CA GLY A 175 4.84 -15.45 -23.55
C GLY A 175 4.25 -16.84 -23.88
N LYS A 176 4.69 -17.48 -24.96
CA LYS A 176 4.16 -18.79 -25.38
C LYS A 176 4.49 -19.89 -24.39
N GLY A 177 3.48 -20.64 -23.98
CA GLY A 177 3.66 -21.75 -23.03
C GLY A 177 3.82 -21.30 -21.57
N PHE A 178 3.67 -20.01 -21.29
CA PHE A 178 3.71 -19.52 -19.93
C PHE A 178 2.54 -20.09 -19.12
N PRO A 179 2.76 -20.60 -17.90
CA PRO A 179 1.70 -21.21 -17.11
C PRO A 179 0.68 -20.16 -16.65
N GLU A 180 -0.53 -20.63 -16.31
CA GLU A 180 -1.55 -19.79 -15.70
C GLU A 180 -1.07 -19.29 -14.34
N LEU A 181 -1.16 -18.00 -14.13
CA LEU A 181 -0.82 -17.34 -12.88
C LEU A 181 -2.03 -16.68 -12.25
N THR A 182 -2.03 -16.65 -10.92
CA THR A 182 -2.99 -15.90 -10.13
C THR A 182 -2.26 -14.87 -9.27
N TYR A 183 -2.65 -13.62 -9.41
CA TYR A 183 -2.23 -12.54 -8.52
C TYR A 183 -3.29 -12.34 -7.45
N SER A 184 -2.97 -12.69 -6.21
CA SER A 184 -3.84 -12.52 -5.05
C SER A 184 -3.49 -11.23 -4.31
N TYR A 185 -4.49 -10.42 -3.99
CA TYR A 185 -4.34 -9.12 -3.36
C TYR A 185 -5.52 -8.82 -2.43
N PRO A 186 -5.37 -7.90 -1.45
CA PRO A 186 -6.48 -7.45 -0.63
C PRO A 186 -7.54 -6.74 -1.46
N SER A 187 -8.82 -6.96 -1.17
CA SER A 187 -9.95 -6.32 -1.87
C SER A 187 -10.14 -4.85 -1.46
N LEU A 188 -9.06 -4.09 -1.43
CA LEU A 188 -9.05 -2.65 -1.24
C LEU A 188 -8.98 -1.96 -2.61
N GLU A 189 -9.54 -0.76 -2.72
CA GLU A 189 -9.63 -0.01 -3.97
C GLU A 189 -8.25 0.14 -4.62
N LEU A 190 -7.28 0.70 -3.90
CA LEU A 190 -5.92 0.91 -4.38
C LEU A 190 -5.20 -0.38 -4.81
N ASP A 191 -5.41 -1.49 -4.10
CA ASP A 191 -4.82 -2.79 -4.46
C ASP A 191 -5.50 -3.37 -5.71
N SER A 192 -6.80 -3.12 -5.89
CA SER A 192 -7.56 -3.55 -7.05
C SER A 192 -7.12 -2.80 -8.31
N ASP A 193 -6.94 -1.49 -8.23
CA ASP A 193 -6.45 -0.66 -9.34
C ASP A 193 -5.01 -1.03 -9.70
N THR A 194 -4.14 -1.17 -8.70
CA THR A 194 -2.77 -1.67 -8.89
C THR A 194 -2.76 -3.00 -9.64
N ALA A 195 -3.60 -3.95 -9.23
CA ALA A 195 -3.64 -5.28 -9.85
C ALA A 195 -4.11 -5.25 -11.31
N GLN A 196 -5.07 -4.38 -11.63
CA GLN A 196 -5.55 -4.20 -13.00
C GLN A 196 -4.46 -3.61 -13.90
N VAL A 197 -3.79 -2.55 -13.45
CA VAL A 197 -2.70 -1.91 -14.21
C VAL A 197 -1.57 -2.91 -14.48
N ILE A 198 -1.15 -3.67 -13.47
CA ILE A 198 -0.09 -4.67 -13.63
C ILE A 198 -0.51 -5.78 -14.61
N ARG A 199 -1.76 -6.25 -14.54
CA ARG A 199 -2.27 -7.22 -15.50
C ARG A 199 -2.19 -6.71 -16.94
N GLU A 200 -2.63 -5.48 -17.18
CA GLU A 200 -2.60 -4.88 -18.53
C GLU A 200 -1.15 -4.67 -19.01
N GLN A 201 -0.25 -4.22 -18.16
CA GLN A 201 1.16 -4.05 -18.51
C GLN A 201 1.85 -5.37 -18.82
N LEU A 202 1.64 -6.42 -18.03
CA LEU A 202 2.18 -7.76 -18.30
C LEU A 202 1.62 -8.35 -19.61
N LYS A 203 0.33 -8.14 -19.88
CA LYS A 203 -0.27 -8.55 -21.16
C LYS A 203 0.32 -7.79 -22.33
N LYS A 204 0.45 -6.48 -22.23
CA LYS A 204 1.00 -5.59 -23.27
C LYS A 204 2.47 -5.89 -23.54
N ASN A 205 3.28 -5.97 -22.48
CA ASN A 205 4.74 -5.97 -22.58
C ASN A 205 5.33 -7.39 -22.75
N LEU A 206 4.72 -8.41 -22.14
CA LEU A 206 5.20 -9.79 -22.15
C LEU A 206 4.23 -10.80 -22.80
N ASN A 207 3.04 -10.35 -23.20
CA ASN A 207 1.95 -11.21 -23.68
C ASN A 207 1.55 -12.30 -22.65
N ILE A 208 1.65 -11.99 -21.36
CA ILE A 208 1.27 -12.88 -20.27
C ILE A 208 -0.06 -12.40 -19.70
N GLU A 209 -1.03 -13.31 -19.61
CA GLU A 209 -2.28 -13.08 -18.91
C GLU A 209 -2.21 -13.64 -17.49
N ILE A 210 -2.63 -12.83 -16.51
CA ILE A 210 -2.74 -13.24 -15.12
C ILE A 210 -4.20 -13.16 -14.65
N LYS A 211 -4.60 -14.11 -13.82
CA LYS A 211 -5.88 -14.06 -13.12
C LYS A 211 -5.76 -13.17 -11.88
N LEU A 212 -6.75 -12.33 -11.68
CA LEU A 212 -6.85 -11.49 -10.49
C LEU A 212 -7.73 -12.17 -9.44
N ASN A 213 -7.26 -12.20 -8.20
CA ASN A 213 -7.95 -12.81 -7.06
C ASN A 213 -7.99 -11.83 -5.88
N ALA A 214 -9.03 -11.01 -5.85
CA ALA A 214 -9.30 -10.14 -4.72
C ALA A 214 -9.76 -10.94 -3.51
N GLN A 215 -9.15 -10.71 -2.37
CA GLN A 215 -9.41 -11.43 -1.13
C GLN A 215 -9.70 -10.45 0.01
N GLU A 216 -10.52 -10.86 0.97
CA GLU A 216 -10.64 -10.12 2.22
C GLU A 216 -9.25 -9.98 2.88
N LEU A 217 -8.99 -8.81 3.49
CA LEU A 217 -7.66 -8.41 3.98
C LEU A 217 -7.02 -9.45 4.91
N GLN A 218 -7.78 -9.96 5.89
CA GLN A 218 -7.27 -10.92 6.87
C GLN A 218 -7.00 -12.28 6.22
N THR A 219 -7.83 -12.69 5.27
CA THR A 219 -7.64 -13.90 4.47
C THR A 219 -6.37 -13.80 3.65
N ASN A 220 -6.17 -12.68 2.96
CA ASN A 220 -4.96 -12.43 2.17
C ASN A 220 -3.69 -12.50 3.04
N TYR A 221 -3.69 -11.89 4.22
CA TYR A 221 -2.55 -11.96 5.14
C TYR A 221 -2.27 -13.38 5.65
N SER A 222 -3.31 -14.17 5.93
CA SER A 222 -3.13 -15.55 6.41
C SER A 222 -2.53 -16.50 5.35
N MET A 223 -2.68 -16.16 4.06
CA MET A 223 -2.15 -16.96 2.94
C MET A 223 -0.71 -16.61 2.56
N ARG A 224 -0.11 -15.60 3.19
CA ARG A 224 1.26 -15.16 2.90
C ARG A 224 2.35 -16.00 3.58
N HIS A 225 1.97 -17.03 4.35
CA HIS A 225 2.89 -17.87 5.16
C HIS A 225 2.94 -19.31 4.68
#